data_3bba200ed258564babb6ad8d26dc546a
#
_entry.id   3bba200ed258564babb6ad8d26dc546a
#
_cell.length_a   1.000
_cell.length_b   1.000
_cell.length_c   1.000
_cell.angle_alpha   90.00
_cell.angle_beta   90.00
_cell.angle_gamma   90.00
#
_symmetry.space_group_name_H-M   'P 1'
#
loop_
_entity.id
_entity.type
_entity.pdbx_description
1 polymer ?
#
loop_
_entity_poly.entity_id
_entity_poly.type
_entity_poly.pdbx_seq_one_letter_code
_entity_poly.pdbx_strand_id
1 'polypeptide(L)'
;MDIKIQNLKKIYNGNTVLDIDNLGVAKGELIGLVGNNGAGKTTLLRLILDLIQADDGFVESNGQKVNESETWKEYTGSYIDGRFLIDFLTPEEYFDFIADVYNIDDETLQERLAQFEGFMHDEIMGTKKY
;
A
#
# COMPACT_ATOMS: atom_id res chain seq x y z
N MET A 1 2.56 -12.98 -2.04
CA MET A 1 3.36 -12.13 -1.14
C MET A 1 3.14 -12.64 0.27
N ASP A 2 4.17 -12.80 1.04
CA ASP A 2 4.10 -12.99 2.49
C ASP A 2 4.79 -11.81 3.16
N ILE A 3 4.29 -11.41 4.32
CA ILE A 3 4.86 -10.34 5.13
C ILE A 3 5.26 -10.92 6.48
N LYS A 4 6.46 -10.60 6.93
CA LYS A 4 6.92 -10.91 8.29
C LYS A 4 7.40 -9.63 8.96
N ILE A 5 7.02 -9.48 10.20
CA ILE A 5 7.41 -8.38 11.07
C ILE A 5 8.09 -8.98 12.28
N GLN A 6 9.26 -8.48 12.65
CA GLN A 6 10.01 -8.95 13.82
C GLN A 6 10.52 -7.76 14.64
N ASN A 7 10.18 -7.75 15.92
CA ASN A 7 10.60 -6.78 16.94
C ASN A 7 10.43 -5.33 16.48
N LEU A 8 9.38 -5.07 15.68
CA LEU A 8 9.16 -3.79 15.01
C LEU A 8 8.71 -2.73 16.02
N LYS A 9 9.50 -1.68 16.13
CA LYS A 9 9.21 -0.56 17.04
C LYS A 9 9.29 0.78 16.33
N LYS A 10 8.35 1.67 16.68
CA LYS A 10 8.36 3.07 16.25
C LYS A 10 8.13 4.01 17.41
N ILE A 11 9.00 5.00 17.53
CA ILE A 11 9.01 5.97 18.64
C ILE A 11 8.91 7.38 18.04
N TYR A 12 8.00 8.20 18.57
CA TYR A 12 7.93 9.63 18.26
C TYR A 12 8.02 10.44 19.54
N ASN A 13 8.96 11.37 19.61
CA ASN A 13 9.16 12.26 20.76
C ASN A 13 9.24 11.51 22.10
N GLY A 14 9.95 10.37 22.11
CA GLY A 14 10.10 9.54 23.30
C GLY A 14 8.91 8.62 23.62
N ASN A 15 7.82 8.72 22.86
CA ASN A 15 6.64 7.86 23.04
C ASN A 15 6.64 6.72 22.04
N THR A 16 6.54 5.49 22.51
CA THR A 16 6.38 4.31 21.66
C THR A 16 4.96 4.29 21.10
N VAL A 17 4.83 4.44 19.77
CA VAL A 17 3.54 4.43 19.07
C VAL A 17 3.24 3.10 18.42
N LEU A 18 4.25 2.25 18.25
CA LEU A 18 4.13 0.88 17.73
C LEU A 18 5.18 0.01 18.38
N ASP A 19 4.77 -1.17 18.85
CA ASP A 19 5.64 -2.20 19.40
C ASP A 19 5.02 -3.57 19.08
N ILE A 20 5.62 -4.29 18.14
CA ILE A 20 5.14 -5.58 17.65
C ILE A 20 6.28 -6.58 17.68
N ASP A 21 6.18 -7.58 18.53
CA ASP A 21 7.20 -8.62 18.65
C ASP A 21 7.30 -9.44 17.36
N ASN A 22 6.16 -10.01 16.93
CA ASN A 22 6.07 -10.81 15.71
C ASN A 22 4.67 -10.71 15.10
N LEU A 23 4.63 -10.54 13.79
CA LEU A 23 3.41 -10.65 12.98
C LEU A 23 3.76 -11.27 11.64
N GLY A 24 2.98 -12.25 11.21
CA GLY A 24 3.09 -12.85 9.88
C GLY A 24 1.79 -12.76 9.12
N VAL A 25 1.88 -12.49 7.81
CA VAL A 25 0.76 -12.57 6.86
C VAL A 25 1.20 -13.49 5.75
N ALA A 26 0.58 -14.65 5.65
CA ALA A 26 0.91 -15.62 4.62
C ALA A 26 0.29 -15.24 3.26
N LYS A 27 0.84 -15.83 2.20
CA LYS A 27 0.29 -15.65 0.84
C LYS A 27 -1.17 -16.14 0.80
N GLY A 28 -2.07 -15.28 0.30
CA GLY A 28 -3.50 -15.57 0.16
C GLY A 28 -4.34 -15.24 1.40
N GLU A 29 -3.73 -14.80 2.50
CA GLU A 29 -4.47 -14.34 3.67
C GLU A 29 -5.08 -12.95 3.45
N LEU A 30 -6.26 -12.75 4.03
CA LEU A 30 -6.93 -11.47 4.19
C LEU A 30 -6.93 -11.11 5.69
N ILE A 31 -6.30 -10.00 6.03
CA ILE A 31 -6.20 -9.54 7.41
C ILE A 31 -6.92 -8.20 7.60
N GLY A 32 -7.74 -8.13 8.65
CA GLY A 32 -8.33 -6.88 9.13
C GLY A 32 -7.50 -6.27 10.26
N LEU A 33 -7.02 -5.06 10.08
CA LEU A 33 -6.32 -4.29 11.11
C LEU A 33 -7.31 -3.35 11.83
N VAL A 34 -7.69 -3.69 13.05
CA VAL A 34 -8.66 -2.93 13.86
C VAL A 34 -7.98 -2.28 15.06
N GLY A 35 -8.50 -1.12 15.45
CA GLY A 35 -8.01 -0.38 16.62
C GLY A 35 -8.52 1.07 16.61
N ASN A 36 -8.47 1.72 17.75
CA ASN A 36 -8.86 3.12 17.91
C ASN A 36 -8.00 4.08 17.06
N ASN A 37 -8.49 5.30 16.84
CA ASN A 37 -7.68 6.35 16.23
C ASN A 37 -6.46 6.62 17.13
N GLY A 38 -5.29 6.68 16.50
CA GLY A 38 -4.02 6.80 17.23
C GLY A 38 -3.38 5.48 17.68
N ALA A 39 -4.00 4.31 17.44
CA ALA A 39 -3.45 3.01 17.83
C ALA A 39 -2.26 2.52 16.97
N GLY A 40 -1.69 3.36 16.11
CA GLY A 40 -0.52 2.99 15.29
C GLY A 40 -0.82 2.28 13.96
N LYS A 41 -2.09 2.10 13.56
CA LYS A 41 -2.46 1.39 12.32
C LYS A 41 -1.78 1.98 11.07
N THR A 42 -1.90 3.29 10.88
CA THR A 42 -1.28 3.99 9.76
C THR A 42 0.25 3.95 9.84
N THR A 43 0.80 4.01 11.05
CA THR A 43 2.24 3.88 11.28
C THR A 43 2.73 2.50 10.86
N LEU A 44 2.01 1.43 11.20
CA LEU A 44 2.32 0.08 10.76
C LEU A 44 2.31 -0.04 9.22
N LEU A 45 1.25 0.45 8.56
CA LEU A 45 1.18 0.42 7.09
C LEU A 45 2.33 1.20 6.44
N ARG A 46 2.71 2.35 7.00
CA ARG A 46 3.85 3.14 6.49
C ARG A 46 5.18 2.43 6.68
N LEU A 47 5.36 1.67 7.76
CA LEU A 47 6.55 0.84 7.98
C LEU A 47 6.60 -0.36 7.01
N ILE A 48 5.46 -1.00 6.74
CA ILE A 48 5.36 -2.08 5.75
C ILE A 48 5.72 -1.60 4.35
N LEU A 49 5.37 -0.35 4.02
CA LEU A 49 5.62 0.28 2.72
C LEU A 49 6.94 1.07 2.68
N ASP A 50 7.78 0.94 3.68
CA ASP A 50 9.06 1.68 3.80
C ASP A 50 8.93 3.21 3.60
N LEU A 51 7.79 3.78 3.96
CA LEU A 51 7.55 5.24 3.91
C LEU A 51 8.11 5.97 5.13
N ILE A 52 8.41 5.24 6.20
CA ILE A 52 9.07 5.71 7.41
C ILE A 52 10.01 4.62 7.94
N GLN A 53 11.08 5.00 8.59
CA GLN A 53 12.03 4.07 9.17
C GLN A 53 11.58 3.58 10.56
N ALA A 54 11.81 2.30 10.83
CA ALA A 54 11.66 1.73 12.16
C ALA A 54 12.78 2.22 13.10
N ASP A 55 12.48 2.31 14.39
CA ASP A 55 13.50 2.58 15.41
C ASP A 55 14.16 1.29 15.90
N ASP A 56 13.45 0.14 15.79
CA ASP A 56 13.96 -1.20 16.03
C ASP A 56 13.18 -2.22 15.18
N GLY A 57 13.80 -3.39 14.95
CA GLY A 57 13.21 -4.46 14.18
C GLY A 57 13.13 -4.17 12.68
N PHE A 58 12.35 -4.98 11.97
CA PHE A 58 12.21 -4.87 10.52
C PHE A 58 10.92 -5.50 9.99
N VAL A 59 10.63 -5.16 8.75
CA VAL A 59 9.58 -5.79 7.93
C VAL A 59 10.25 -6.51 6.78
N GLU A 60 9.82 -7.74 6.51
CA GLU A 60 10.19 -8.51 5.32
C GLU A 60 8.97 -8.72 4.42
N SER A 61 9.20 -8.66 3.11
CA SER A 61 8.28 -9.10 2.08
C SER A 61 8.94 -10.18 1.23
N ASN A 62 8.34 -11.37 1.18
CA ASN A 62 8.91 -12.56 0.51
C ASN A 62 10.36 -12.85 0.94
N GLY A 63 10.67 -12.70 2.23
CA GLY A 63 12.00 -12.98 2.80
C GLY A 63 13.06 -11.90 2.55
N GLN A 64 12.68 -10.74 2.02
CA GLN A 64 13.57 -9.60 1.83
C GLN A 64 13.10 -8.42 2.67
N LYS A 65 14.02 -7.77 3.38
CA LYS A 65 13.69 -6.58 4.14
C LYS A 65 13.29 -5.45 3.21
N VAL A 66 12.17 -4.79 3.51
CA VAL A 66 11.59 -3.74 2.66
C VAL A 66 12.49 -2.51 2.56
N ASN A 67 13.29 -2.22 3.58
CA ASN A 67 14.23 -1.09 3.61
C ASN A 67 15.61 -1.39 2.97
N GLU A 68 15.83 -2.63 2.51
CA GLU A 68 17.09 -3.05 1.88
C GLU A 68 16.89 -3.46 0.41
N SER A 69 15.64 -3.51 -0.09
CA SER A 69 15.29 -3.96 -1.44
C SER A 69 14.12 -3.17 -2.00
N GLU A 70 14.13 -2.94 -3.31
CA GLU A 70 13.03 -2.30 -4.05
C GLU A 70 12.09 -3.32 -4.75
N THR A 71 12.50 -4.60 -4.82
CA THR A 71 11.79 -5.63 -5.60
C THR A 71 10.36 -5.90 -5.09
N TRP A 72 10.10 -5.67 -3.81
CA TRP A 72 8.76 -5.83 -3.25
C TRP A 72 7.74 -4.84 -3.85
N LYS A 73 8.17 -3.70 -4.38
CA LYS A 73 7.30 -2.70 -5.01
C LYS A 73 6.68 -3.21 -6.31
N GLU A 74 7.36 -4.10 -7.03
CA GLU A 74 6.88 -4.66 -8.31
C GLU A 74 5.59 -5.49 -8.16
N TYR A 75 5.35 -6.05 -6.98
CA TYR A 75 4.18 -6.91 -6.71
C TYR A 75 3.30 -6.40 -5.56
N THR A 76 3.47 -5.16 -5.14
CA THR A 76 2.72 -4.57 -4.03
C THR A 76 1.95 -3.35 -4.49
N GLY A 77 0.63 -3.43 -4.45
CA GLY A 77 -0.26 -2.27 -4.56
C GLY A 77 -0.63 -1.75 -3.18
N SER A 78 -0.72 -0.44 -3.01
CA SER A 78 -1.11 0.17 -1.74
C SER A 78 -2.04 1.36 -1.92
N TYR A 79 -2.98 1.49 -0.99
CA TYR A 79 -3.78 2.69 -0.82
C TYR A 79 -3.85 3.02 0.68
N ILE A 80 -3.27 4.13 1.08
CA ILE A 80 -3.29 4.59 2.48
C ILE A 80 -4.38 5.63 2.67
N ASP A 81 -4.34 6.68 1.88
CA ASP A 81 -5.36 7.74 1.86
C ASP A 81 -5.33 8.55 0.56
N GLY A 82 -6.37 9.41 0.35
CA GLY A 82 -6.53 10.17 -0.88
C GLY A 82 -5.42 11.19 -1.18
N ARG A 83 -4.53 11.51 -0.24
CA ARG A 83 -3.42 12.47 -0.45
C ARG A 83 -2.31 11.89 -1.32
N PHE A 84 -2.29 10.58 -1.54
CA PHE A 84 -1.35 9.91 -2.45
C PHE A 84 -1.90 9.78 -3.88
N LEU A 85 -3.13 10.20 -4.13
CA LEU A 85 -3.67 10.30 -5.49
C LEU A 85 -3.18 11.59 -6.14
N ILE A 86 -2.93 11.51 -7.45
CA ILE A 86 -2.55 12.67 -8.25
C ILE A 86 -3.83 13.38 -8.66
N ASP A 87 -4.22 14.41 -7.90
CA ASP A 87 -5.53 15.06 -7.95
C ASP A 87 -5.78 15.91 -9.20
N PHE A 88 -4.77 16.21 -10.01
CA PHE A 88 -4.95 16.88 -11.30
C PHE A 88 -5.17 15.91 -12.48
N LEU A 89 -5.06 14.59 -12.26
CA LEU A 89 -5.37 13.59 -13.28
C LEU A 89 -6.83 13.18 -13.25
N THR A 90 -7.38 12.85 -14.41
CA THR A 90 -8.64 12.10 -14.48
C THR A 90 -8.42 10.64 -14.06
N PRO A 91 -9.47 9.87 -13.72
CA PRO A 91 -9.31 8.44 -13.43
C PRO A 91 -8.61 7.66 -14.55
N GLU A 92 -8.95 7.95 -15.82
CA GLU A 92 -8.32 7.31 -16.98
C GLU A 92 -6.82 7.62 -17.03
N GLU A 93 -6.44 8.91 -16.95
CA GLU A 93 -5.04 9.34 -16.94
C GLU A 93 -4.28 8.72 -15.77
N TYR A 94 -4.94 8.51 -14.63
CA TYR A 94 -4.34 7.85 -13.47
C TYR A 94 -4.12 6.35 -13.72
N PHE A 95 -5.10 5.65 -14.32
CA PHE A 95 -4.95 4.24 -14.67
C PHE A 95 -3.86 4.03 -15.72
N ASP A 96 -3.81 4.87 -16.74
CA ASP A 96 -2.75 4.83 -17.76
C ASP A 96 -1.37 5.05 -17.12
N PHE A 97 -1.26 6.03 -16.24
CA PHE A 97 -0.01 6.27 -15.49
C PHE A 97 0.42 5.04 -14.66
N ILE A 98 -0.51 4.42 -13.95
CA ILE A 98 -0.21 3.20 -13.16
C ILE A 98 0.15 2.03 -14.09
N ALA A 99 -0.54 1.87 -15.21
CA ALA A 99 -0.24 0.84 -16.20
C ALA A 99 1.19 0.99 -16.73
N ASP A 100 1.61 2.21 -17.08
CA ASP A 100 2.97 2.51 -17.51
C ASP A 100 4.01 2.15 -16.44
N VAL A 101 3.77 2.53 -15.18
CA VAL A 101 4.68 2.24 -14.05
C VAL A 101 4.90 0.73 -13.86
N TYR A 102 3.84 -0.06 -14.02
CA TYR A 102 3.88 -1.52 -13.85
C TYR A 102 4.08 -2.30 -15.15
N ASN A 103 4.32 -1.63 -16.29
CA ASN A 103 4.45 -2.22 -17.62
C ASN A 103 3.26 -3.12 -17.98
N ILE A 104 2.05 -2.65 -17.71
CA ILE A 104 0.79 -3.31 -18.06
C ILE A 104 0.35 -2.75 -19.42
N ASP A 105 0.11 -3.64 -20.40
CA ASP A 105 -0.40 -3.23 -21.71
C ASP A 105 -1.89 -2.83 -21.65
N ASP A 106 -2.33 -2.07 -22.66
CA ASP A 106 -3.70 -1.54 -22.73
C ASP A 106 -4.77 -2.64 -22.71
N GLU A 107 -4.52 -3.77 -23.37
CA GLU A 107 -5.47 -4.89 -23.42
C GLU A 107 -5.69 -5.45 -22.02
N THR A 108 -4.61 -5.72 -21.30
CA THR A 108 -4.64 -6.20 -19.92
C THR A 108 -5.28 -5.16 -18.98
N LEU A 109 -5.01 -3.86 -19.17
CA LEU A 109 -5.62 -2.79 -18.40
C LEU A 109 -7.14 -2.80 -18.59
N GLN A 110 -7.62 -2.82 -19.82
CA GLN A 110 -9.06 -2.83 -20.14
C GLN A 110 -9.76 -4.07 -19.59
N GLU A 111 -9.15 -5.25 -19.70
CA GLU A 111 -9.69 -6.49 -19.12
C GLU A 111 -9.84 -6.40 -17.60
N ARG A 112 -8.88 -5.79 -16.91
CA ARG A 112 -8.95 -5.59 -15.45
C ARG A 112 -10.01 -4.56 -15.08
N LEU A 113 -10.10 -3.45 -15.78
CA LEU A 113 -11.09 -2.41 -15.56
C LEU A 113 -12.52 -2.92 -15.79
N ALA A 114 -12.74 -3.76 -16.80
CA ALA A 114 -14.04 -4.36 -17.09
C ALA A 114 -14.62 -5.16 -15.90
N GLN A 115 -13.78 -5.70 -15.02
CA GLN A 115 -14.23 -6.40 -13.81
C GLN A 115 -14.90 -5.46 -12.79
N PHE A 116 -14.68 -4.16 -12.93
CA PHE A 116 -15.20 -3.12 -12.04
C PHE A 116 -16.25 -2.23 -12.71
N GLU A 117 -16.78 -2.61 -13.88
CA GLU A 117 -17.73 -1.82 -14.66
C GLU A 117 -18.94 -1.36 -13.81
N GLY A 118 -19.42 -2.21 -12.90
CA GLY A 118 -20.52 -1.87 -11.99
C GLY A 118 -20.18 -0.75 -10.95
N PHE A 119 -18.90 -0.41 -10.78
CA PHE A 119 -18.43 0.66 -9.89
C PHE A 119 -17.95 1.90 -10.67
N MET A 120 -17.72 1.76 -11.97
CA MET A 120 -17.26 2.83 -12.84
C MET A 120 -18.44 3.40 -13.63
N HIS A 121 -19.17 4.33 -13.00
CA HIS A 121 -20.21 5.07 -13.71
C HIS A 121 -19.60 6.21 -14.51
N ASP A 122 -20.20 6.56 -15.63
CA ASP A 122 -19.81 7.68 -16.52
C ASP A 122 -19.62 9.01 -15.78
N GLU A 123 -20.29 9.20 -14.64
CA GLU A 123 -20.15 10.36 -13.77
C GLU A 123 -18.79 10.47 -13.07
N ILE A 124 -18.05 9.35 -12.94
CA ILE A 124 -16.75 9.31 -12.27
C ILE A 124 -15.62 9.40 -13.28
N MET A 125 -15.79 8.77 -14.44
CA MET A 125 -14.80 8.76 -15.51
C MET A 125 -14.77 10.13 -16.20
N GLY A 126 -13.58 10.60 -16.57
CA GLY A 126 -13.38 11.90 -17.19
C GLY A 126 -13.47 13.11 -16.25
N THR A 127 -13.79 12.92 -14.97
CA THR A 127 -13.88 13.99 -13.98
C THR A 127 -12.60 14.10 -13.16
N LYS A 128 -11.96 15.26 -13.18
CA LYS A 128 -10.79 15.51 -12.31
C LYS A 128 -11.21 15.50 -10.85
N LYS A 129 -10.40 14.87 -10.03
CA LYS A 129 -10.58 14.91 -8.58
C LYS A 129 -10.09 16.26 -8.05
N TYR A 130 -10.92 16.94 -7.28
CA TYR A 130 -10.60 18.20 -6.60
C TYR A 130 -10.21 17.94 -5.14
#